data_37dc0925d4fcffca2245d1ac7a1213bc
#
_entry.id   37dc0925d4fcffca2245d1ac7a1213bc
#
_cell.length_a   1.000
_cell.length_b   1.000
_cell.length_c   1.000
_cell.angle_alpha   90.00
_cell.angle_beta   90.00
_cell.angle_gamma   90.00
#
_symmetry.space_group_name_H-M   'P 1'
#
loop_
_entity.id
_entity.type
_entity.pdbx_description
1 polymer ?
#
loop_
_entity_poly.entity_id
_entity_poly.type
_entity_poly.pdbx_seq_one_letter_code
_entity_poly.pdbx_strand_id
1 'polypeptide(L)'
;MARRRKKSGIRKILVTALSMIAIVIILNLAPNYIRNDITDKTNLVINNGNVTKRLKNDVLVKDDVVYISQDDVENFFDGDIYYDSKYNQIVTASDTKIAALPIGKKQIEINSSKVNIYAETIEENGEYYIPFSEISKSVYNVETKYVKNTDTVIIVSLDRKLVYANSSKDNKVKYQPTFFSKTVDKIKRGDNVTVVTTEDTKNRWTKITTEDGKIGYVKTNSLVNAQSVREDLKLDKQIEGKVSLAWDYFSEYASAPTRTGKIEGVNVVSPAFISLKQQGKGKISTNIGNAGVQYINWAHNNGYKVWALTSNNSWKDTTSEIINDYRLREEFINNIIDVVIKYDLDGINLDFENIYEADKNAYSKLVLELAPRLREIGKVLSVDVTAPDGSADWSLCYNRNLIAKTADYIVFMAYDQNGISSTEPGTTAGYDWVETNLNKFLKQEEVDSEKIILGIPFYTRIWKTNEEGKSTSEVVFMKDTYKKIPSDASIEWDDTLKQNYAEYKQNGATYRVWIEDIKSIREKLLLINKYNLSGASFWAKDRETSETWDSVSEILNIK
;
A
#
# COMPACT_ATOMS: atom_id res chain seq x y z
N MET A 1 -22.68 -8.68 -79.50
CA MET A 1 -21.77 -7.99 -78.60
C MET A 1 -22.10 -8.12 -77.09
N ALA A 2 -23.25 -8.50 -76.66
CA ALA A 2 -23.67 -8.53 -75.23
C ALA A 2 -23.14 -9.71 -74.40
N ARG A 3 -22.81 -10.83 -75.01
CA ARG A 3 -22.33 -12.03 -74.32
C ARG A 3 -20.83 -11.96 -73.79
N ARG A 4 -20.03 -11.09 -74.45
CA ARG A 4 -18.62 -10.90 -73.99
C ARG A 4 -18.49 -9.94 -72.80
N ARG A 5 -19.37 -9.02 -72.56
CA ARG A 5 -19.33 -8.08 -71.40
C ARG A 5 -19.71 -8.76 -70.08
N LYS A 6 -20.64 -9.73 -70.06
CA LYS A 6 -21.02 -10.47 -68.83
C LYS A 6 -19.90 -11.34 -68.27
N LYS A 7 -19.08 -12.00 -69.14
CA LYS A 7 -17.94 -12.82 -68.73
C LYS A 7 -16.79 -11.97 -68.11
N SER A 8 -16.62 -10.73 -68.53
CA SER A 8 -15.59 -9.82 -67.98
C SER A 8 -15.97 -9.33 -66.58
N GLY A 9 -17.23 -9.09 -66.26
CA GLY A 9 -17.72 -8.68 -64.95
C GLY A 9 -17.56 -9.80 -63.89
N ILE A 10 -17.96 -11.01 -64.23
CA ILE A 10 -17.83 -12.18 -63.35
C ILE A 10 -16.36 -12.49 -63.05
N ARG A 11 -15.48 -12.35 -64.05
CA ARG A 11 -14.03 -12.56 -63.86
C ARG A 11 -13.41 -11.51 -62.94
N LYS A 12 -13.85 -10.24 -63.04
CA LYS A 12 -13.42 -9.18 -62.13
C LYS A 12 -13.90 -9.44 -60.67
N ILE A 13 -15.16 -9.83 -60.49
CA ILE A 13 -15.71 -10.16 -59.17
C ILE A 13 -14.97 -11.37 -58.55
N LEU A 14 -14.68 -12.41 -59.36
CA LEU A 14 -13.91 -13.57 -58.87
C LEU A 14 -12.46 -13.20 -58.50
N VAL A 15 -11.80 -12.36 -59.29
CA VAL A 15 -10.45 -11.87 -58.99
C VAL A 15 -10.45 -11.01 -57.73
N THR A 16 -11.44 -10.13 -57.54
CA THR A 16 -11.55 -9.30 -56.34
C THR A 16 -11.86 -10.17 -55.09
N ALA A 17 -12.73 -11.17 -55.20
CA ALA A 17 -13.04 -12.10 -54.14
C ALA A 17 -11.81 -12.97 -53.73
N LEU A 18 -11.07 -13.47 -54.74
CA LEU A 18 -9.82 -14.21 -54.52
C LEU A 18 -8.73 -13.32 -53.92
N SER A 19 -8.65 -12.04 -54.33
CA SER A 19 -7.70 -11.09 -53.72
C SER A 19 -8.06 -10.75 -52.28
N MET A 20 -9.34 -10.58 -51.95
CA MET A 20 -9.78 -10.38 -50.57
C MET A 20 -9.51 -11.62 -49.69
N ILE A 21 -9.77 -12.83 -50.21
CA ILE A 21 -9.44 -14.07 -49.53
C ILE A 21 -7.92 -14.21 -49.30
N ALA A 22 -7.13 -13.87 -50.32
CA ALA A 22 -5.65 -13.85 -50.18
C ALA A 22 -5.18 -12.81 -49.18
N ILE A 23 -5.78 -11.61 -49.14
CA ILE A 23 -5.47 -10.58 -48.15
C ILE A 23 -5.87 -11.03 -46.74
N VAL A 24 -7.02 -11.66 -46.55
CA VAL A 24 -7.46 -12.22 -45.28
C VAL A 24 -6.52 -13.35 -44.82
N ILE A 25 -6.08 -14.21 -45.75
CA ILE A 25 -5.11 -15.27 -45.47
C ILE A 25 -3.76 -14.64 -45.10
N ILE A 26 -3.29 -13.64 -45.83
CA ILE A 26 -2.02 -12.94 -45.54
C ILE A 26 -2.10 -12.22 -44.18
N LEU A 27 -3.19 -11.50 -43.90
CA LEU A 27 -3.40 -10.82 -42.63
C LEU A 27 -3.49 -11.79 -41.41
N ASN A 28 -3.96 -13.02 -41.63
CA ASN A 28 -4.01 -14.04 -40.60
C ASN A 28 -2.71 -14.90 -40.51
N LEU A 29 -1.94 -14.99 -41.62
CA LEU A 29 -0.69 -15.73 -41.65
C LEU A 29 0.53 -14.84 -41.35
N ALA A 30 0.51 -13.57 -41.72
CA ALA A 30 1.61 -12.63 -41.48
C ALA A 30 2.01 -12.53 -39.98
N PRO A 31 1.08 -12.42 -39.02
CA PRO A 31 1.45 -12.50 -37.61
C PRO A 31 2.08 -13.83 -37.21
N ASN A 32 1.75 -14.93 -37.90
CA ASN A 32 2.28 -16.25 -37.65
C ASN A 32 3.69 -16.45 -38.21
N TYR A 33 4.04 -15.74 -39.28
CA TYR A 33 5.39 -15.77 -39.88
C TYR A 33 6.38 -14.84 -39.17
N ILE A 34 5.88 -13.73 -38.61
CA ILE A 34 6.70 -12.74 -37.87
C ILE A 34 7.01 -13.23 -36.44
N ARG A 35 6.37 -14.29 -35.97
CA ARG A 35 6.51 -14.84 -34.60
C ARG A 35 6.88 -16.31 -34.56
N ASN A 36 7.89 -16.71 -35.29
CA ASN A 36 8.69 -17.87 -34.90
C ASN A 36 9.73 -17.45 -33.86
N ASP A 37 9.25 -16.96 -32.73
CA ASP A 37 10.04 -16.80 -31.53
C ASP A 37 10.07 -18.15 -30.80
N ILE A 38 10.77 -19.11 -31.35
CA ILE A 38 11.45 -20.10 -30.53
C ILE A 38 12.62 -19.31 -29.97
N THR A 39 12.43 -18.74 -28.79
CA THR A 39 13.56 -18.23 -28.01
C THR A 39 14.29 -19.47 -27.52
N ASP A 40 15.62 -19.52 -27.65
CA ASP A 40 16.47 -20.51 -26.97
C ASP A 40 16.46 -20.34 -25.44
N LYS A 41 15.41 -19.68 -24.93
CA LYS A 41 15.24 -19.27 -23.54
C LYS A 41 14.05 -19.98 -22.93
N THR A 42 14.17 -20.37 -21.66
CA THR A 42 13.07 -20.90 -20.86
C THR A 42 11.89 -19.93 -20.85
N ASN A 43 10.70 -20.41 -21.20
CA ASN A 43 9.50 -19.58 -21.22
C ASN A 43 8.98 -19.35 -19.81
N LEU A 44 8.50 -18.13 -19.53
CA LEU A 44 7.84 -17.80 -18.27
C LEU A 44 6.38 -17.39 -18.48
N VAL A 45 5.48 -18.09 -17.81
CA VAL A 45 4.04 -17.85 -17.83
C VAL A 45 3.59 -17.52 -16.41
N ILE A 46 3.10 -16.31 -16.19
CA ILE A 46 2.58 -15.87 -14.90
C ILE A 46 1.08 -15.60 -15.03
N ASN A 47 0.27 -16.22 -14.18
CA ASN A 47 -1.19 -16.06 -14.15
C ASN A 47 -1.82 -16.13 -15.56
N ASN A 48 -1.44 -17.17 -16.34
CA ASN A 48 -1.89 -17.41 -17.71
C ASN A 48 -1.45 -16.33 -18.75
N GLY A 49 -0.47 -15.51 -18.42
CA GLY A 49 0.18 -14.54 -19.33
C GLY A 49 1.61 -14.97 -19.64
N ASN A 50 1.99 -15.11 -20.92
CA ASN A 50 3.39 -15.31 -21.28
C ASN A 50 4.14 -13.99 -21.14
N VAL A 51 5.10 -13.94 -20.23
CA VAL A 51 5.90 -12.75 -19.89
C VAL A 51 7.36 -12.86 -20.34
N THR A 52 7.75 -13.95 -21.02
CA THR A 52 9.14 -14.23 -21.44
C THR A 52 9.83 -13.06 -22.12
N LYS A 53 9.10 -12.30 -22.95
CA LYS A 53 9.65 -11.12 -23.64
C LYS A 53 9.88 -9.90 -22.75
N ARG A 54 9.35 -9.91 -21.53
CA ARG A 54 9.48 -8.84 -20.52
C ARG A 54 10.55 -9.14 -19.50
N LEU A 55 11.16 -10.33 -19.56
CA LEU A 55 12.29 -10.70 -18.72
C LEU A 55 13.49 -9.81 -19.02
N LYS A 56 14.15 -9.33 -17.98
CA LYS A 56 15.46 -8.65 -18.06
C LYS A 56 16.57 -9.70 -18.19
N ASN A 57 16.45 -10.80 -17.48
CA ASN A 57 17.41 -11.90 -17.45
C ASN A 57 16.74 -13.24 -17.80
N ASP A 58 17.52 -14.24 -18.20
CA ASP A 58 16.98 -15.57 -18.50
C ASP A 58 16.58 -16.29 -17.20
N VAL A 59 15.46 -17.03 -17.23
CA VAL A 59 15.11 -17.92 -16.15
C VAL A 59 16.06 -19.11 -16.17
N LEU A 60 16.67 -19.46 -15.02
CA LEU A 60 17.55 -20.61 -14.91
C LEU A 60 16.81 -21.78 -14.28
N VAL A 61 17.09 -22.99 -14.76
CA VAL A 61 16.61 -24.23 -14.14
C VAL A 61 17.82 -25.11 -13.87
N LYS A 62 18.10 -25.35 -12.58
CA LYS A 62 19.24 -26.17 -12.12
C LYS A 62 18.71 -27.20 -11.12
N ASP A 63 18.96 -28.47 -11.35
CA ASP A 63 18.51 -29.57 -10.48
C ASP A 63 17.01 -29.51 -10.14
N ASP A 64 16.17 -29.24 -11.16
CA ASP A 64 14.71 -29.02 -11.06
C ASP A 64 14.28 -27.80 -10.22
N VAL A 65 15.22 -26.98 -9.75
CA VAL A 65 14.93 -25.70 -9.08
C VAL A 65 14.86 -24.59 -10.11
N VAL A 66 13.79 -23.81 -10.05
CA VAL A 66 13.60 -22.61 -10.88
C VAL A 66 14.21 -21.41 -10.18
N TYR A 67 15.10 -20.73 -10.88
CA TYR A 67 15.71 -19.48 -10.43
C TYR A 67 15.22 -18.31 -11.26
N ILE A 68 14.85 -17.24 -10.59
CA ILE A 68 14.48 -15.96 -11.20
C ILE A 68 15.47 -14.89 -10.71
N SER A 69 15.94 -14.04 -11.61
CA SER A 69 16.84 -12.94 -11.23
C SER A 69 16.16 -11.95 -10.28
N GLN A 70 16.96 -11.26 -9.45
CA GLN A 70 16.45 -10.20 -8.58
C GLN A 70 15.66 -9.16 -9.37
N ASP A 71 16.19 -8.73 -10.52
CA ASP A 71 15.57 -7.75 -11.42
C ASP A 71 14.20 -8.20 -11.96
N ASP A 72 14.02 -9.50 -12.21
CA ASP A 72 12.75 -10.05 -12.70
C ASP A 72 11.77 -10.31 -11.54
N VAL A 73 12.27 -10.62 -10.34
CA VAL A 73 11.45 -10.62 -9.12
C VAL A 73 10.94 -9.22 -8.83
N GLU A 74 11.78 -8.19 -8.93
CA GLU A 74 11.39 -6.79 -8.82
C GLU A 74 10.27 -6.42 -9.81
N ASN A 75 10.41 -6.85 -11.06
CA ASN A 75 9.46 -6.52 -12.12
C ASN A 75 8.10 -7.22 -11.99
N PHE A 76 8.03 -8.44 -11.39
CA PHE A 76 6.83 -9.26 -11.44
C PHE A 76 6.20 -9.59 -10.08
N PHE A 77 6.94 -9.48 -8.97
CA PHE A 77 6.50 -9.97 -7.66
C PHE A 77 6.67 -8.97 -6.53
N ASP A 78 7.84 -8.32 -6.43
CA ASP A 78 8.19 -7.41 -5.34
C ASP A 78 9.00 -6.23 -5.86
N GLY A 79 8.31 -5.12 -6.12
CA GLY A 79 8.93 -3.90 -6.67
C GLY A 79 9.97 -3.24 -5.74
N ASP A 80 10.08 -3.70 -4.50
CA ASP A 80 10.93 -3.11 -3.47
C ASP A 80 12.00 -4.08 -2.96
N ILE A 81 12.19 -5.23 -3.64
CA ILE A 81 13.26 -6.18 -3.35
C ILE A 81 14.63 -5.50 -3.40
N TYR A 82 15.52 -5.81 -2.46
CA TYR A 82 16.82 -5.18 -2.42
C TYR A 82 17.94 -6.12 -1.96
N TYR A 83 19.18 -5.79 -2.37
CA TYR A 83 20.38 -6.40 -1.85
C TYR A 83 20.86 -5.64 -0.62
N ASP A 84 21.08 -6.35 0.49
CA ASP A 84 21.70 -5.86 1.71
C ASP A 84 23.18 -6.26 1.74
N SER A 85 24.04 -5.31 1.42
CA SER A 85 25.49 -5.54 1.33
C SER A 85 26.13 -5.82 2.68
N LYS A 86 25.58 -5.31 3.79
CA LYS A 86 26.12 -5.53 5.14
C LYS A 86 26.01 -6.98 5.57
N TYR A 87 24.92 -7.64 5.22
CA TYR A 87 24.68 -9.04 5.59
C TYR A 87 24.80 -9.99 4.40
N ASN A 88 25.17 -9.49 3.22
CA ASN A 88 25.31 -10.25 1.97
C ASN A 88 24.08 -11.11 1.69
N GLN A 89 22.92 -10.47 1.62
CA GLN A 89 21.64 -11.14 1.46
C GLN A 89 20.69 -10.36 0.54
N ILE A 90 19.76 -11.07 -0.10
CA ILE A 90 18.60 -10.47 -0.75
C ILE A 90 17.47 -10.40 0.27
N VAL A 91 16.81 -9.25 0.37
CA VAL A 91 15.60 -9.07 1.18
C VAL A 91 14.44 -8.81 0.25
N THR A 92 13.37 -9.58 0.40
CA THR A 92 12.16 -9.49 -0.42
C THR A 92 10.90 -9.61 0.43
N ALA A 93 9.83 -8.99 -0.02
CA ALA A 93 8.56 -8.94 0.68
C ALA A 93 7.38 -9.34 -0.21
N SER A 94 6.31 -9.74 0.41
CA SER A 94 4.97 -9.85 -0.15
C SER A 94 3.96 -9.19 0.80
N ASP A 95 2.67 -9.32 0.54
CA ASP A 95 1.63 -8.72 1.40
C ASP A 95 1.74 -9.13 2.87
N THR A 96 2.18 -10.36 3.16
CA THR A 96 2.20 -10.94 4.52
C THR A 96 3.54 -11.53 4.93
N LYS A 97 4.55 -11.51 4.08
CA LYS A 97 5.85 -12.14 4.35
C LYS A 97 6.99 -11.21 4.01
N ILE A 98 8.03 -11.28 4.84
CA ILE A 98 9.36 -10.74 4.56
C ILE A 98 10.34 -11.90 4.59
N ALA A 99 11.22 -12.01 3.59
CA ALA A 99 12.23 -13.05 3.53
C ALA A 99 13.62 -12.44 3.34
N ALA A 100 14.59 -12.93 4.12
CA ALA A 100 15.99 -12.65 3.94
C ALA A 100 16.71 -13.91 3.45
N LEU A 101 17.36 -13.79 2.31
CA LEU A 101 18.03 -14.89 1.60
C LEU A 101 19.54 -14.60 1.54
N PRO A 102 20.34 -15.08 2.50
CA PRO A 102 21.79 -14.92 2.45
C PRO A 102 22.38 -15.63 1.21
N ILE A 103 23.27 -14.93 0.50
CA ILE A 103 23.91 -15.45 -0.70
C ILE A 103 24.75 -16.68 -0.36
N GLY A 104 24.60 -17.76 -1.15
CA GLY A 104 25.31 -19.03 -0.95
C GLY A 104 24.93 -19.79 0.32
N LYS A 105 23.75 -19.55 0.89
CA LYS A 105 23.24 -20.28 2.05
C LYS A 105 21.91 -20.93 1.77
N LYS A 106 21.74 -22.15 2.32
CA LYS A 106 20.49 -22.93 2.28
C LYS A 106 19.59 -22.70 3.50
N GLN A 107 19.99 -21.84 4.42
CA GLN A 107 19.16 -21.37 5.52
C GLN A 107 18.79 -19.91 5.28
N ILE A 108 17.50 -19.66 5.17
CA ILE A 108 16.89 -18.34 4.97
C ILE A 108 16.08 -17.97 6.21
N GLU A 109 15.64 -16.73 6.29
CA GLU A 109 14.69 -16.28 7.30
C GLU A 109 13.39 -15.83 6.63
N ILE A 110 12.24 -16.30 7.11
CA ILE A 110 10.91 -15.84 6.70
C ILE A 110 10.19 -15.37 7.97
N ASN A 111 9.83 -14.09 8.04
CA ASN A 111 9.23 -13.46 9.21
C ASN A 111 10.00 -13.81 10.51
N SER A 112 11.33 -13.62 10.48
CA SER A 112 12.30 -13.92 11.54
C SER A 112 12.41 -15.41 11.91
N SER A 113 11.69 -16.30 11.26
CA SER A 113 11.82 -17.75 11.44
C SER A 113 12.84 -18.34 10.49
N LYS A 114 13.79 -19.12 11.01
CA LYS A 114 14.79 -19.80 10.18
C LYS A 114 14.18 -20.99 9.46
N VAL A 115 14.35 -21.02 8.14
CA VAL A 115 13.84 -22.06 7.25
C VAL A 115 15.00 -22.62 6.44
N ASN A 116 15.10 -23.95 6.35
CA ASN A 116 16.04 -24.59 5.44
C ASN A 116 15.39 -24.86 4.10
N ILE A 117 16.08 -24.48 3.03
CA ILE A 117 15.67 -24.72 1.64
C ILE A 117 16.67 -25.63 0.94
N TYR A 118 16.28 -26.24 -0.18
CA TYR A 118 17.13 -27.17 -0.91
C TYR A 118 18.26 -26.45 -1.66
N ALA A 119 17.96 -25.31 -2.26
CA ALA A 119 18.88 -24.57 -3.13
C ALA A 119 19.16 -23.17 -2.57
N GLU A 120 20.38 -22.68 -2.75
CA GLU A 120 20.85 -21.39 -2.28
C GLU A 120 20.57 -20.26 -3.28
N THR A 121 20.48 -19.02 -2.82
CA THR A 121 20.57 -17.84 -3.69
C THR A 121 21.98 -17.74 -4.25
N ILE A 122 22.11 -17.56 -5.56
CA ILE A 122 23.39 -17.56 -6.27
C ILE A 122 23.64 -16.23 -6.98
N GLU A 123 24.90 -15.94 -7.24
CA GLU A 123 25.34 -14.89 -8.16
C GLU A 123 25.84 -15.53 -9.46
N GLU A 124 25.34 -15.10 -10.61
CA GLU A 124 25.75 -15.59 -11.92
C GLU A 124 25.84 -14.43 -12.91
N ASN A 125 27.01 -14.25 -13.52
CA ASN A 125 27.29 -13.15 -14.45
C ASN A 125 27.06 -11.74 -13.88
N GLY A 126 27.22 -11.57 -12.58
CA GLY A 126 27.01 -10.28 -11.88
C GLY A 126 25.55 -10.01 -11.50
N GLU A 127 24.65 -10.99 -11.69
CA GLU A 127 23.24 -10.92 -11.33
C GLU A 127 22.92 -11.90 -10.19
N TYR A 128 22.07 -11.49 -9.27
CA TYR A 128 21.59 -12.37 -8.21
C TYR A 128 20.36 -13.15 -8.67
N TYR A 129 20.38 -14.47 -8.45
CA TYR A 129 19.29 -15.37 -8.77
C TYR A 129 18.74 -16.03 -7.51
N ILE A 130 17.45 -15.87 -7.33
CA ILE A 130 16.70 -16.40 -6.20
C ILE A 130 16.18 -17.81 -6.58
N PRO A 131 16.31 -18.82 -5.71
CA PRO A 131 15.71 -20.15 -5.93
C PRO A 131 14.17 -20.05 -5.77
N PHE A 132 13.53 -19.45 -6.76
CA PHE A 132 12.15 -18.99 -6.70
C PHE A 132 11.16 -20.10 -6.39
N SER A 133 11.33 -21.30 -6.97
CA SER A 133 10.43 -22.44 -6.69
C SER A 133 10.47 -22.88 -5.22
N GLU A 134 11.57 -22.65 -4.51
CA GLU A 134 11.70 -23.01 -3.10
C GLU A 134 10.91 -22.08 -2.16
N ILE A 135 10.78 -20.81 -2.53
CA ILE A 135 10.15 -19.77 -1.71
C ILE A 135 8.80 -19.28 -2.27
N SER A 136 8.45 -19.66 -3.49
CA SER A 136 7.29 -19.16 -4.22
C SER A 136 5.99 -19.28 -3.43
N LYS A 137 5.75 -20.43 -2.80
CA LYS A 137 4.53 -20.66 -2.01
C LYS A 137 4.58 -20.00 -0.64
N SER A 138 5.72 -20.07 0.04
CA SER A 138 5.86 -19.58 1.43
C SER A 138 5.99 -18.06 1.52
N VAL A 139 6.54 -17.40 0.51
CA VAL A 139 6.75 -15.95 0.48
C VAL A 139 5.68 -15.27 -0.38
N TYR A 140 5.52 -15.68 -1.65
CA TYR A 140 4.69 -14.95 -2.61
C TYR A 140 3.27 -15.51 -2.78
N ASN A 141 2.93 -16.58 -2.06
CA ASN A 141 1.63 -17.24 -2.20
C ASN A 141 1.30 -17.62 -3.65
N VAL A 142 2.32 -18.15 -4.37
CA VAL A 142 2.19 -18.63 -5.74
C VAL A 142 2.67 -20.07 -5.86
N GLU A 143 2.09 -20.83 -6.79
CA GLU A 143 2.56 -22.17 -7.17
C GLU A 143 3.45 -22.06 -8.40
N THR A 144 4.65 -22.68 -8.36
CA THR A 144 5.62 -22.70 -9.45
C THR A 144 5.77 -24.12 -9.96
N LYS A 145 5.61 -24.31 -11.29
CA LYS A 145 5.79 -25.60 -11.99
C LYS A 145 6.70 -25.41 -13.18
N TYR A 146 7.73 -26.23 -13.30
CA TYR A 146 8.54 -26.36 -14.51
C TYR A 146 8.05 -27.49 -15.40
N VAL A 147 7.79 -27.20 -16.66
CA VAL A 147 7.36 -28.16 -17.69
C VAL A 147 8.52 -28.42 -18.65
N LYS A 148 9.25 -29.50 -18.42
CA LYS A 148 10.49 -29.84 -19.13
C LYS A 148 10.30 -29.99 -20.65
N ASN A 149 9.19 -30.60 -21.10
CA ASN A 149 8.92 -30.85 -22.50
C ASN A 149 8.78 -29.60 -23.36
N THR A 150 8.39 -28.48 -22.77
CA THR A 150 8.18 -27.19 -23.46
C THR A 150 9.13 -26.14 -22.99
N ASP A 151 10.05 -26.48 -22.10
CA ASP A 151 10.95 -25.55 -21.41
C ASP A 151 10.20 -24.31 -20.90
N THR A 152 9.15 -24.56 -20.11
CA THR A 152 8.24 -23.51 -19.64
C THR A 152 8.07 -23.57 -18.13
N VAL A 153 8.29 -22.44 -17.47
CA VAL A 153 7.93 -22.22 -16.07
C VAL A 153 6.55 -21.59 -16.01
N ILE A 154 5.66 -22.18 -15.23
CA ILE A 154 4.29 -21.71 -14.99
C ILE A 154 4.20 -21.28 -13.53
N ILE A 155 3.77 -20.04 -13.30
CA ILE A 155 3.55 -19.48 -11.96
C ILE A 155 2.10 -19.03 -11.85
N VAL A 156 1.40 -19.52 -10.83
CA VAL A 156 -0.02 -19.23 -10.60
C VAL A 156 -0.23 -18.73 -9.19
N SER A 157 -0.82 -17.55 -9.06
CA SER A 157 -1.19 -16.95 -7.77
C SER A 157 -2.22 -17.80 -7.04
N LEU A 158 -2.02 -18.02 -5.72
CA LEU A 158 -2.91 -18.82 -4.89
C LEU A 158 -4.08 -18.04 -4.31
N ASP A 159 -4.07 -16.71 -4.39
CA ASP A 159 -5.12 -15.80 -3.93
C ASP A 159 -6.14 -15.40 -5.00
N ARG A 160 -5.94 -15.87 -6.24
CA ARG A 160 -6.83 -15.56 -7.36
C ARG A 160 -7.75 -16.71 -7.70
N LYS A 161 -8.90 -16.37 -8.26
CA LYS A 161 -9.85 -17.33 -8.81
C LYS A 161 -9.18 -18.22 -9.85
N LEU A 162 -9.32 -19.54 -9.69
CA LEU A 162 -8.79 -20.53 -10.59
C LEU A 162 -9.92 -21.46 -11.04
N VAL A 163 -10.13 -21.56 -12.36
CA VAL A 163 -11.15 -22.39 -12.97
C VAL A 163 -10.49 -23.42 -13.86
N TYR A 164 -10.74 -24.69 -13.60
CA TYR A 164 -10.39 -25.80 -14.51
C TYR A 164 -11.60 -26.23 -15.33
N ALA A 165 -11.32 -26.76 -16.53
CA ALA A 165 -12.32 -27.41 -17.36
C ALA A 165 -11.67 -28.59 -18.10
N ASN A 166 -12.49 -29.56 -18.52
CA ASN A 166 -12.04 -30.69 -19.34
C ASN A 166 -12.40 -30.46 -20.79
N SER A 167 -11.55 -30.92 -21.71
CA SER A 167 -11.91 -30.99 -23.12
C SER A 167 -12.89 -32.13 -23.38
N SER A 168 -14.06 -31.84 -23.98
CA SER A 168 -15.07 -32.86 -24.30
C SER A 168 -14.71 -33.71 -25.55
N LYS A 169 -13.72 -33.28 -26.32
CA LYS A 169 -13.25 -33.92 -27.57
C LYS A 169 -11.81 -33.47 -27.86
N ASP A 170 -11.18 -34.13 -28.84
CA ASP A 170 -9.91 -33.67 -29.37
C ASP A 170 -10.05 -32.30 -30.01
N ASN A 171 -9.20 -31.35 -29.62
CA ASN A 171 -9.24 -29.98 -30.06
C ASN A 171 -7.86 -29.46 -30.48
N LYS A 172 -7.88 -28.45 -31.38
CA LYS A 172 -6.72 -27.63 -31.68
C LYS A 172 -6.83 -26.33 -30.88
N VAL A 173 -5.85 -26.04 -30.05
CA VAL A 173 -5.71 -24.78 -29.37
C VAL A 173 -5.20 -23.74 -30.35
N LYS A 174 -5.94 -22.67 -30.56
CA LYS A 174 -5.67 -21.64 -31.55
C LYS A 174 -5.01 -20.41 -30.92
N TYR A 175 -4.08 -19.79 -31.64
CA TYR A 175 -3.43 -18.54 -31.20
C TYR A 175 -4.42 -17.36 -31.06
N GLN A 176 -5.44 -17.29 -31.95
CA GLN A 176 -6.51 -16.30 -31.92
C GLN A 176 -7.88 -17.00 -31.95
N PRO A 177 -8.96 -16.36 -31.50
CA PRO A 177 -10.31 -16.92 -31.45
C PRO A 177 -10.95 -17.06 -32.84
N THR A 178 -10.27 -17.71 -33.76
CA THR A 178 -10.72 -17.98 -35.13
C THR A 178 -10.23 -19.32 -35.65
N PHE A 179 -11.02 -19.96 -36.52
CA PHE A 179 -10.65 -21.24 -37.15
C PHE A 179 -9.40 -21.16 -38.03
N PHE A 180 -9.14 -20.00 -38.61
CA PHE A 180 -8.02 -19.78 -39.53
C PHE A 180 -6.70 -19.49 -38.80
N SER A 181 -6.76 -19.29 -37.50
CA SER A 181 -5.56 -19.01 -36.71
C SER A 181 -4.63 -20.22 -36.61
N LYS A 182 -3.33 -19.95 -36.42
CA LYS A 182 -2.30 -20.97 -36.13
C LYS A 182 -2.73 -21.83 -34.94
N THR A 183 -2.42 -23.11 -35.02
CA THR A 183 -2.54 -24.05 -33.91
C THR A 183 -1.30 -23.93 -33.05
N VAL A 184 -1.47 -23.62 -31.78
CA VAL A 184 -0.38 -23.51 -30.79
C VAL A 184 -0.21 -24.80 -30.01
N ASP A 185 -1.31 -25.60 -29.88
CA ASP A 185 -1.30 -26.85 -29.21
C ASP A 185 -2.46 -27.77 -29.65
N LYS A 186 -2.45 -29.03 -29.23
CA LYS A 186 -3.52 -30.01 -29.41
C LYS A 186 -3.84 -30.61 -28.06
N ILE A 187 -5.09 -30.58 -27.65
CA ILE A 187 -5.60 -31.24 -26.46
C ILE A 187 -6.52 -32.38 -26.86
N LYS A 188 -6.49 -33.45 -26.06
CA LYS A 188 -7.33 -34.65 -26.25
C LYS A 188 -8.60 -34.54 -25.43
N ARG A 189 -9.57 -35.39 -25.73
CA ARG A 189 -10.74 -35.60 -24.90
C ARG A 189 -10.31 -36.02 -23.50
N GLY A 190 -10.80 -35.30 -22.49
CA GLY A 190 -10.50 -35.52 -21.08
C GLY A 190 -9.36 -34.68 -20.52
N ASP A 191 -8.51 -34.10 -21.38
CA ASP A 191 -7.41 -33.24 -20.90
C ASP A 191 -7.95 -32.07 -20.09
N ASN A 192 -7.26 -31.77 -18.99
CA ASN A 192 -7.51 -30.59 -18.16
C ASN A 192 -6.89 -29.35 -18.79
N VAL A 193 -7.59 -28.25 -18.66
CA VAL A 193 -7.11 -26.93 -19.06
C VAL A 193 -7.51 -25.90 -18.01
N THR A 194 -6.66 -24.89 -17.82
CA THR A 194 -7.02 -23.72 -17.01
C THR A 194 -7.76 -22.71 -17.87
N VAL A 195 -8.93 -22.27 -17.42
CA VAL A 195 -9.70 -21.21 -18.08
C VAL A 195 -9.15 -19.86 -17.68
N VAL A 196 -8.64 -19.10 -18.66
CA VAL A 196 -8.03 -17.78 -18.42
C VAL A 196 -9.07 -16.69 -18.26
N THR A 197 -10.13 -16.74 -19.04
CA THR A 197 -11.24 -15.77 -18.98
C THR A 197 -12.51 -16.37 -19.56
N THR A 198 -13.61 -16.09 -18.92
CA THR A 198 -14.96 -16.44 -19.36
C THR A 198 -15.62 -15.31 -20.17
N GLU A 199 -14.94 -14.18 -20.38
CA GLU A 199 -15.54 -12.96 -20.94
C GLU A 199 -15.87 -13.03 -22.44
N ASP A 200 -15.29 -13.97 -23.20
CA ASP A 200 -15.54 -14.04 -24.66
C ASP A 200 -16.70 -14.96 -25.03
N THR A 201 -17.84 -14.79 -24.38
CA THR A 201 -19.09 -15.47 -24.77
C THR A 201 -19.65 -14.99 -26.12
N LYS A 202 -19.27 -13.80 -26.57
CA LYS A 202 -19.75 -13.23 -27.85
C LYS A 202 -19.21 -14.00 -29.06
N ASN A 203 -17.97 -14.51 -28.98
CA ASN A 203 -17.32 -15.17 -30.12
C ASN A 203 -17.30 -16.69 -30.02
N ARG A 204 -17.88 -17.28 -28.98
CA ARG A 204 -17.90 -18.74 -28.75
C ARG A 204 -16.51 -19.37 -28.65
N TRP A 205 -15.52 -18.62 -28.22
CA TRP A 205 -14.16 -19.06 -27.95
C TRP A 205 -13.78 -18.73 -26.51
N THR A 206 -13.09 -19.66 -25.86
CA THR A 206 -12.56 -19.47 -24.50
C THR A 206 -11.05 -19.52 -24.55
N LYS A 207 -10.40 -18.56 -23.92
CA LYS A 207 -8.95 -18.54 -23.72
C LYS A 207 -8.59 -19.50 -22.62
N ILE A 208 -7.62 -20.37 -22.89
CA ILE A 208 -7.15 -21.39 -21.95
C ILE A 208 -5.64 -21.43 -21.88
N THR A 209 -5.13 -22.04 -20.80
CA THR A 209 -3.75 -22.52 -20.69
C THR A 209 -3.78 -24.04 -20.63
N THR A 210 -2.96 -24.71 -21.44
CA THR A 210 -2.81 -26.16 -21.41
C THR A 210 -1.89 -26.59 -20.26
N GLU A 211 -1.86 -27.87 -19.92
CA GLU A 211 -0.96 -28.43 -18.90
C GLU A 211 0.53 -28.18 -19.22
N ASP A 212 0.85 -28.06 -20.51
CA ASP A 212 2.20 -27.72 -21.01
C ASP A 212 2.50 -26.21 -21.01
N GLY A 213 1.62 -25.38 -20.44
CA GLY A 213 1.82 -23.94 -20.32
C GLY A 213 1.55 -23.14 -21.59
N LYS A 214 1.03 -23.76 -22.65
CA LYS A 214 0.71 -23.04 -23.89
C LYS A 214 -0.65 -22.36 -23.78
N ILE A 215 -0.67 -21.09 -24.17
CA ILE A 215 -1.85 -20.22 -24.07
C ILE A 215 -2.50 -20.10 -25.45
N GLY A 216 -3.82 -20.26 -25.50
CA GLY A 216 -4.58 -20.09 -26.74
C GLY A 216 -6.09 -20.20 -26.54
N TYR A 217 -6.81 -20.40 -27.64
CA TYR A 217 -8.26 -20.39 -27.67
C TYR A 217 -8.81 -21.73 -28.16
N VAL A 218 -9.86 -22.21 -27.49
CA VAL A 218 -10.67 -23.35 -27.93
C VAL A 218 -12.13 -22.93 -28.02
N LYS A 219 -12.96 -23.70 -28.75
CA LYS A 219 -14.40 -23.46 -28.75
C LYS A 219 -14.99 -23.65 -27.36
N THR A 220 -15.75 -22.67 -26.86
CA THR A 220 -16.37 -22.72 -25.54
C THR A 220 -17.21 -23.98 -25.32
N ASN A 221 -17.96 -24.44 -26.34
CA ASN A 221 -18.79 -25.63 -26.27
C ASN A 221 -18.00 -26.94 -26.29
N SER A 222 -16.68 -26.91 -26.42
CA SER A 222 -15.79 -28.07 -26.28
C SER A 222 -15.20 -28.20 -24.88
N LEU A 223 -15.51 -27.29 -23.98
CA LEU A 223 -15.16 -27.37 -22.57
C LEU A 223 -16.36 -27.83 -21.76
N VAL A 224 -16.12 -28.76 -20.83
CA VAL A 224 -17.11 -29.34 -19.92
C VAL A 224 -16.55 -29.37 -18.51
N ASN A 225 -17.43 -29.60 -17.52
CA ASN A 225 -17.04 -29.71 -16.12
C ASN A 225 -16.21 -28.52 -15.61
N ALA A 226 -16.54 -27.29 -16.08
CA ALA A 226 -15.87 -26.12 -15.56
C ALA A 226 -16.15 -25.97 -14.07
N GLN A 227 -15.11 -25.99 -13.26
CA GLN A 227 -15.19 -25.88 -11.80
C GLN A 227 -14.21 -24.83 -11.29
N SER A 228 -14.70 -23.93 -10.44
CA SER A 228 -13.83 -23.08 -9.66
C SER A 228 -13.21 -23.93 -8.55
N VAL A 229 -11.89 -23.99 -8.50
CA VAL A 229 -11.15 -24.69 -7.44
C VAL A 229 -10.79 -23.75 -6.30
N ARG A 230 -10.89 -22.45 -6.55
CA ARG A 230 -10.79 -21.40 -5.53
C ARG A 230 -11.38 -20.10 -6.08
N GLU A 231 -11.83 -19.28 -5.18
CA GLU A 231 -12.31 -17.91 -5.45
C GLU A 231 -11.23 -16.89 -5.08
N ASP A 232 -11.41 -15.65 -5.52
CA ASP A 232 -10.53 -14.56 -5.13
C ASP A 232 -10.60 -14.36 -3.61
N LEU A 233 -9.45 -14.24 -2.96
CA LEU A 233 -9.39 -13.90 -1.55
C LEU A 233 -9.84 -12.45 -1.38
N LYS A 234 -10.82 -12.24 -0.52
CA LYS A 234 -11.20 -10.91 -0.04
C LYS A 234 -10.41 -10.64 1.23
N LEU A 235 -9.62 -9.58 1.22
CA LEU A 235 -9.02 -9.08 2.46
C LEU A 235 -10.12 -8.39 3.26
N ASP A 236 -10.38 -8.89 4.46
CA ASP A 236 -11.31 -8.25 5.39
C ASP A 236 -10.68 -6.93 5.88
N LYS A 237 -11.35 -5.81 5.58
CA LYS A 237 -10.97 -4.52 6.15
C LYS A 237 -11.38 -4.48 7.63
N GLN A 238 -10.48 -4.09 8.52
CA GLN A 238 -10.80 -3.94 9.96
C GLN A 238 -11.87 -2.87 10.22
N ILE A 239 -11.92 -1.85 9.38
CA ILE A 239 -12.87 -0.73 9.48
C ILE A 239 -13.74 -0.72 8.22
N GLU A 240 -15.05 -0.81 8.44
CA GLU A 240 -16.03 -0.56 7.39
C GLU A 240 -16.32 0.96 7.30
N GLY A 241 -16.28 1.52 6.09
CA GLY A 241 -16.48 2.95 5.86
C GLY A 241 -15.25 3.80 6.13
N LYS A 242 -15.44 4.97 6.73
CA LYS A 242 -14.38 5.93 7.01
C LYS A 242 -13.72 5.66 8.37
N VAL A 243 -12.41 5.86 8.43
CA VAL A 243 -11.65 5.84 9.69
C VAL A 243 -11.87 7.16 10.43
N SER A 244 -12.10 7.10 11.72
CA SER A 244 -12.05 8.23 12.65
C SER A 244 -11.14 7.86 13.81
N LEU A 245 -9.90 8.32 13.73
CA LEU A 245 -8.85 8.00 14.67
C LEU A 245 -8.69 9.14 15.69
N ALA A 246 -8.83 8.83 16.96
CA ALA A 246 -8.52 9.77 18.04
C ALA A 246 -7.18 9.40 18.69
N TRP A 247 -6.18 10.27 18.54
CA TRP A 247 -4.96 10.14 19.31
C TRP A 247 -5.21 10.46 20.78
N ASP A 248 -4.77 9.57 21.65
CA ASP A 248 -4.83 9.75 23.09
C ASP A 248 -3.42 9.85 23.65
N TYR A 249 -2.94 11.09 23.70
CA TYR A 249 -1.56 11.39 24.09
C TYR A 249 -1.42 11.55 25.59
N PHE A 250 -0.49 10.85 26.16
CA PHE A 250 0.01 11.00 27.51
C PHE A 250 1.52 10.70 27.53
N SER A 251 2.24 11.32 28.45
CA SER A 251 3.70 11.16 28.51
C SER A 251 4.10 9.73 28.86
N GLU A 252 5.30 9.32 28.47
CA GLU A 252 5.85 7.99 28.77
C GLU A 252 5.94 7.67 30.29
N TYR A 253 5.87 8.70 31.14
CA TYR A 253 5.88 8.56 32.61
C TYR A 253 4.47 8.60 33.24
N ALA A 254 3.44 8.89 32.47
CA ALA A 254 2.06 8.92 32.94
C ALA A 254 1.34 7.61 32.64
N SER A 255 0.44 7.20 33.51
CA SER A 255 -0.43 6.06 33.24
C SER A 255 -1.45 6.40 32.15
N ALA A 256 -1.91 5.40 31.40
CA ALA A 256 -3.00 5.57 30.46
C ALA A 256 -4.23 6.16 31.18
N PRO A 257 -4.96 7.08 30.53
CA PRO A 257 -6.14 7.72 31.13
C PRO A 257 -7.26 6.68 31.31
N THR A 258 -8.02 6.85 32.40
CA THR A 258 -9.25 6.08 32.57
C THR A 258 -10.33 6.60 31.62
N ARG A 259 -10.87 5.72 30.80
CA ARG A 259 -11.95 6.04 29.87
C ARG A 259 -13.23 5.31 30.24
N THR A 260 -14.38 5.94 30.04
CA THR A 260 -15.70 5.37 30.30
C THR A 260 -16.68 5.78 29.21
N GLY A 261 -17.65 4.90 28.93
CA GLY A 261 -18.69 5.17 27.94
C GLY A 261 -18.16 5.16 26.49
N LYS A 262 -19.08 5.35 25.57
CA LYS A 262 -18.80 5.44 24.13
C LYS A 262 -18.56 6.89 23.74
N ILE A 263 -17.67 7.13 22.79
CA ILE A 263 -17.42 8.41 22.12
C ILE A 263 -18.00 8.25 20.72
N GLU A 264 -19.13 8.91 20.44
CA GLU A 264 -19.72 8.88 19.10
C GLU A 264 -18.75 9.47 18.07
N GLY A 265 -18.81 8.98 16.83
CA GLY A 265 -17.94 9.48 15.77
C GLY A 265 -16.48 9.00 15.82
N VAL A 266 -16.09 8.10 16.75
CA VAL A 266 -14.77 7.47 16.84
C VAL A 266 -14.90 5.99 16.57
N ASN A 267 -14.00 5.41 15.81
CA ASN A 267 -13.89 3.96 15.60
C ASN A 267 -12.48 3.41 15.80
N VAL A 268 -11.48 4.30 15.88
CA VAL A 268 -10.10 3.94 16.20
C VAL A 268 -9.57 4.85 17.29
N VAL A 269 -8.94 4.29 18.31
CA VAL A 269 -8.18 5.03 19.32
C VAL A 269 -6.69 4.71 19.19
N SER A 270 -5.86 5.74 19.31
CA SER A 270 -4.40 5.61 19.18
C SER A 270 -3.71 6.13 20.45
N PRO A 271 -3.64 5.30 21.50
CA PRO A 271 -2.97 5.66 22.74
C PRO A 271 -1.45 5.65 22.59
N ALA A 272 -0.77 6.58 23.26
CA ALA A 272 0.70 6.73 23.26
C ALA A 272 1.38 5.59 24.08
N PHE A 273 1.28 4.36 23.59
CA PHE A 273 1.69 3.18 24.32
C PHE A 273 3.13 2.74 24.10
N ILE A 274 3.72 3.07 22.94
CA ILE A 274 4.99 2.52 22.52
C ILE A 274 5.94 3.66 22.14
N SER A 275 7.18 3.55 22.59
CA SER A 275 8.23 4.45 22.13
C SER A 275 9.53 3.70 21.88
N LEU A 276 10.34 4.23 20.97
CA LEU A 276 11.68 3.75 20.74
C LEU A 276 12.51 3.97 22.03
N LYS A 277 13.34 3.00 22.40
CA LYS A 277 14.23 3.14 23.53
C LYS A 277 15.55 3.76 23.09
N GLN A 278 15.91 4.90 23.67
CA GLN A 278 17.18 5.57 23.37
C GLN A 278 18.36 4.62 23.59
N GLN A 279 19.26 4.54 22.60
CA GLN A 279 20.40 3.62 22.59
C GLN A 279 20.02 2.13 22.82
N GLY A 280 18.77 1.78 22.55
CA GLY A 280 18.21 0.44 22.84
C GLY A 280 18.48 -0.60 21.75
N LYS A 281 19.14 -0.25 20.63
CA LYS A 281 19.44 -1.16 19.52
C LYS A 281 18.20 -1.93 19.02
N GLY A 282 17.13 -1.21 18.68
CA GLY A 282 15.85 -1.77 18.25
C GLY A 282 14.87 -2.11 19.38
N LYS A 283 15.28 -2.02 20.65
CA LYS A 283 14.35 -2.19 21.77
C LYS A 283 13.38 -1.04 21.91
N ILE A 284 12.19 -1.35 22.41
CA ILE A 284 11.12 -0.39 22.67
C ILE A 284 10.85 -0.24 24.17
N SER A 285 10.25 0.88 24.52
CA SER A 285 9.60 1.09 25.82
C SER A 285 8.10 1.00 25.65
N THR A 286 7.40 0.45 26.63
CA THR A 286 5.93 0.41 26.61
C THR A 286 5.36 1.03 27.87
N ASN A 287 4.26 1.76 27.71
CA ASN A 287 3.54 2.43 28.79
C ASN A 287 2.13 1.83 28.98
N ILE A 288 1.99 0.51 28.77
CA ILE A 288 0.68 -0.14 28.83
C ILE A 288 0.28 -0.43 30.29
N GLY A 289 1.09 -1.18 31.05
CA GLY A 289 0.79 -1.51 32.44
C GLY A 289 -0.65 -1.96 32.67
N ASN A 290 -1.13 -1.93 33.91
CA ASN A 290 -2.51 -2.28 34.25
C ASN A 290 -3.53 -1.25 33.73
N ALA A 291 -3.18 0.04 33.75
CA ALA A 291 -4.06 1.09 33.25
C ALA A 291 -4.25 0.99 31.72
N GLY A 292 -3.16 0.67 30.98
CA GLY A 292 -3.26 0.45 29.55
C GLY A 292 -4.11 -0.76 29.18
N VAL A 293 -4.01 -1.87 29.93
CA VAL A 293 -4.89 -3.03 29.75
C VAL A 293 -6.35 -2.66 29.99
N GLN A 294 -6.66 -1.85 31.01
CA GLN A 294 -8.01 -1.34 31.25
C GLN A 294 -8.49 -0.44 30.11
N TYR A 295 -7.60 0.39 29.56
CA TYR A 295 -7.89 1.22 28.39
C TYR A 295 -8.23 0.38 27.16
N ILE A 296 -7.42 -0.65 26.85
CA ILE A 296 -7.64 -1.55 25.71
C ILE A 296 -8.99 -2.27 25.87
N ASN A 297 -9.28 -2.80 27.07
CA ASN A 297 -10.56 -3.44 27.36
C ASN A 297 -11.74 -2.47 27.20
N TRP A 298 -11.62 -1.22 27.65
CA TRP A 298 -12.63 -0.19 27.41
C TRP A 298 -12.84 0.04 25.91
N ALA A 299 -11.75 0.17 25.15
CA ALA A 299 -11.83 0.40 23.71
C ALA A 299 -12.56 -0.74 22.99
N HIS A 300 -12.16 -1.98 23.22
CA HIS A 300 -12.79 -3.16 22.62
C HIS A 300 -14.25 -3.33 23.03
N ASN A 301 -14.58 -3.09 24.31
CA ASN A 301 -15.96 -3.17 24.80
C ASN A 301 -16.89 -2.12 24.18
N ASN A 302 -16.33 -1.02 23.64
CA ASN A 302 -17.09 0.01 22.93
C ASN A 302 -16.99 -0.12 21.39
N GLY A 303 -16.36 -1.18 20.90
CA GLY A 303 -16.24 -1.49 19.46
C GLY A 303 -15.13 -0.71 18.75
N TYR A 304 -14.20 -0.07 19.48
CA TYR A 304 -13.06 0.63 18.90
C TYR A 304 -11.93 -0.33 18.57
N LYS A 305 -11.19 0.00 17.50
CA LYS A 305 -9.89 -0.58 17.21
C LYS A 305 -8.81 0.20 17.95
N VAL A 306 -7.80 -0.51 18.46
CA VAL A 306 -6.66 0.09 19.15
C VAL A 306 -5.44 0.01 18.24
N TRP A 307 -5.07 1.13 17.60
CA TRP A 307 -3.83 1.27 16.84
C TRP A 307 -2.82 2.04 17.70
N ALA A 308 -1.96 1.32 18.40
CA ALA A 308 -1.06 1.94 19.37
C ALA A 308 -0.10 2.92 18.70
N LEU A 309 -0.09 4.18 19.17
CA LEU A 309 0.89 5.18 18.78
C LEU A 309 2.28 4.68 19.17
N THR A 310 3.16 4.65 18.18
CA THR A 310 4.55 4.19 18.31
C THR A 310 5.49 5.30 17.84
N SER A 311 6.13 5.98 18.79
CA SER A 311 6.96 7.16 18.52
C SER A 311 8.46 6.83 18.60
N ASN A 312 9.26 7.55 17.79
CA ASN A 312 10.71 7.57 17.95
C ASN A 312 11.18 8.64 18.96
N ASN A 313 10.26 9.36 19.62
CA ASN A 313 10.57 10.49 20.52
C ASN A 313 11.47 11.55 19.86
N SER A 314 11.43 11.69 18.53
CA SER A 314 12.33 12.56 17.76
C SER A 314 13.83 12.32 18.02
N TRP A 315 14.22 11.13 18.49
CA TRP A 315 15.62 10.77 18.73
C TRP A 315 16.29 10.38 17.41
N LYS A 316 16.69 11.38 16.68
CA LYS A 316 17.18 11.32 15.32
C LYS A 316 18.33 10.34 15.12
N ASP A 317 19.38 10.43 15.96
CA ASP A 317 20.56 9.54 15.88
C ASP A 317 20.21 8.09 16.17
N THR A 318 19.37 7.84 17.20
CA THR A 318 18.93 6.49 17.55
C THR A 318 18.05 5.91 16.44
N THR A 319 17.17 6.74 15.84
CA THR A 319 16.34 6.35 14.71
C THR A 319 17.23 5.96 13.53
N SER A 320 18.19 6.82 13.16
CA SER A 320 19.14 6.57 12.08
C SER A 320 19.92 5.27 12.27
N GLU A 321 20.45 5.02 13.47
CA GLU A 321 21.15 3.76 13.79
C GLU A 321 20.29 2.53 13.49
N ILE A 322 19.01 2.56 13.88
CA ILE A 322 18.12 1.41 13.77
C ILE A 322 17.67 1.21 12.32
N ILE A 323 17.20 2.26 11.67
CA ILE A 323 16.63 2.11 10.33
C ILE A 323 17.66 1.80 9.24
N ASN A 324 18.94 2.11 9.47
CA ASN A 324 20.04 1.78 8.55
C ASN A 324 20.62 0.38 8.73
N ASP A 325 20.15 -0.41 9.71
CA ASP A 325 20.65 -1.75 9.98
C ASP A 325 19.52 -2.77 9.93
N TYR A 326 19.61 -3.78 9.03
CA TYR A 326 18.60 -4.82 8.89
C TYR A 326 18.30 -5.55 10.22
N ARG A 327 19.34 -5.92 10.98
CA ARG A 327 19.15 -6.67 12.24
C ARG A 327 18.54 -5.81 13.35
N LEU A 328 18.83 -4.51 13.37
CA LEU A 328 18.21 -3.60 14.32
C LEU A 328 16.75 -3.30 13.95
N ARG A 329 16.43 -3.19 12.64
CA ARG A 329 15.03 -3.11 12.20
C ARG A 329 14.28 -4.39 12.56
N GLU A 330 14.88 -5.56 12.31
CA GLU A 330 14.30 -6.86 12.67
C GLU A 330 14.02 -6.97 14.18
N GLU A 331 14.98 -6.56 15.03
CA GLU A 331 14.79 -6.51 16.48
C GLU A 331 13.63 -5.58 16.88
N PHE A 332 13.56 -4.38 16.28
CA PHE A 332 12.47 -3.44 16.53
C PHE A 332 11.12 -4.05 16.12
N ILE A 333 11.03 -4.62 14.92
CA ILE A 333 9.81 -5.23 14.39
C ILE A 333 9.36 -6.39 15.28
N ASN A 334 10.27 -7.27 15.70
CA ASN A 334 9.94 -8.38 16.59
C ASN A 334 9.38 -7.89 17.93
N ASN A 335 9.99 -6.86 18.52
CA ASN A 335 9.47 -6.26 19.76
C ASN A 335 8.06 -5.66 19.56
N ILE A 336 7.78 -5.03 18.42
CA ILE A 336 6.45 -4.52 18.08
C ILE A 336 5.44 -5.67 17.96
N ILE A 337 5.75 -6.73 17.21
CA ILE A 337 4.87 -7.88 17.03
C ILE A 337 4.56 -8.55 18.37
N ASP A 338 5.55 -8.73 19.23
CA ASP A 338 5.37 -9.30 20.58
C ASP A 338 4.40 -8.47 21.43
N VAL A 339 4.50 -7.14 21.39
CA VAL A 339 3.59 -6.24 22.10
C VAL A 339 2.17 -6.31 21.52
N VAL A 340 2.04 -6.30 20.20
CA VAL A 340 0.75 -6.40 19.50
C VAL A 340 0.02 -7.68 19.87
N ILE A 341 0.71 -8.81 19.86
CA ILE A 341 0.14 -10.11 20.23
C ILE A 341 -0.19 -10.16 21.73
N LYS A 342 0.76 -9.73 22.58
CA LYS A 342 0.61 -9.80 24.04
C LYS A 342 -0.59 -9.03 24.56
N TYR A 343 -0.89 -7.88 23.98
CA TYR A 343 -1.94 -6.98 24.45
C TYR A 343 -3.16 -6.95 23.54
N ASP A 344 -3.20 -7.83 22.52
CA ASP A 344 -4.27 -7.91 21.51
C ASP A 344 -4.59 -6.55 20.86
N LEU A 345 -3.55 -5.81 20.49
CA LEU A 345 -3.72 -4.56 19.74
C LEU A 345 -4.24 -4.86 18.33
N ASP A 346 -5.03 -3.95 17.76
CA ASP A 346 -5.59 -4.11 16.40
C ASP A 346 -4.64 -3.58 15.32
N GLY A 347 -3.66 -2.79 15.70
CA GLY A 347 -2.68 -2.22 14.77
C GLY A 347 -1.63 -1.35 15.45
N ILE A 348 -0.80 -0.78 14.62
CA ILE A 348 0.24 0.19 14.97
C ILE A 348 -0.03 1.49 14.19
N ASN A 349 0.06 2.61 14.88
CA ASN A 349 0.19 3.93 14.30
C ASN A 349 1.64 4.37 14.49
N LEU A 350 2.43 4.32 13.41
CA LEU A 350 3.87 4.60 13.42
C LEU A 350 4.09 6.09 13.22
N ASP A 351 4.50 6.77 14.29
CA ASP A 351 4.74 8.22 14.37
C ASP A 351 6.23 8.50 14.59
N PHE A 352 7.01 8.32 13.52
CA PHE A 352 8.44 8.62 13.52
C PHE A 352 8.68 9.97 12.85
N GLU A 353 9.09 10.94 13.66
CA GLU A 353 9.33 12.31 13.24
C GLU A 353 10.80 12.71 13.37
N ASN A 354 11.19 13.81 12.72
CA ASN A 354 12.54 14.34 12.78
C ASN A 354 13.60 13.28 12.40
N ILE A 355 13.45 12.74 11.21
CA ILE A 355 14.36 11.74 10.61
C ILE A 355 15.35 12.48 9.70
N TYR A 356 16.60 12.03 9.59
CA TYR A 356 17.52 12.59 8.60
C TYR A 356 16.97 12.39 7.18
N GLU A 357 17.01 13.44 6.35
CA GLU A 357 16.61 13.34 4.93
C GLU A 357 17.39 12.22 4.21
N ALA A 358 18.68 12.06 4.55
CA ALA A 358 19.52 11.01 4.00
C ALA A 358 19.03 9.58 4.29
N ASP A 359 18.22 9.41 5.34
CA ASP A 359 17.69 8.13 5.79
C ASP A 359 16.31 7.79 5.19
N LYS A 360 15.81 8.59 4.26
CA LYS A 360 14.51 8.41 3.59
C LYS A 360 14.27 6.98 3.11
N ASN A 361 15.26 6.39 2.44
CA ASN A 361 15.15 5.02 1.93
C ASN A 361 15.22 3.98 3.05
N ALA A 362 16.02 4.24 4.09
CA ALA A 362 16.12 3.35 5.24
C ALA A 362 14.81 3.32 6.05
N TYR A 363 14.15 4.48 6.21
CA TYR A 363 12.82 4.55 6.84
C TYR A 363 11.76 3.80 6.01
N SER A 364 11.80 3.95 4.70
CA SER A 364 10.91 3.20 3.81
C SER A 364 11.11 1.69 3.96
N LYS A 365 12.36 1.20 4.11
CA LYS A 365 12.62 -0.22 4.38
C LYS A 365 12.03 -0.70 5.69
N LEU A 366 12.06 0.12 6.75
CA LEU A 366 11.39 -0.23 8.01
C LEU A 366 9.89 -0.45 7.80
N VAL A 367 9.23 0.42 7.04
CA VAL A 367 7.79 0.30 6.72
C VAL A 367 7.53 -0.95 5.87
N LEU A 368 8.36 -1.19 4.83
CA LEU A 368 8.31 -2.37 3.96
C LEU A 368 8.44 -3.68 4.73
N GLU A 369 9.25 -3.70 5.79
CA GLU A 369 9.50 -4.89 6.59
C GLU A 369 8.46 -5.08 7.71
N LEU A 370 7.90 -4.00 8.28
CA LEU A 370 6.91 -4.05 9.35
C LEU A 370 5.49 -4.40 8.85
N ALA A 371 5.06 -3.83 7.72
CA ALA A 371 3.70 -4.01 7.20
C ALA A 371 3.33 -5.49 6.97
N PRO A 372 4.14 -6.31 6.26
CA PRO A 372 3.82 -7.72 6.06
C PRO A 372 3.71 -8.51 7.37
N ARG A 373 4.53 -8.17 8.37
CA ARG A 373 4.54 -8.82 9.67
C ARG A 373 3.26 -8.58 10.46
N LEU A 374 2.73 -7.35 10.41
CA LEU A 374 1.43 -7.01 11.01
C LEU A 374 0.29 -7.67 10.26
N ARG A 375 0.30 -7.66 8.93
CA ARG A 375 -0.75 -8.29 8.11
C ARG A 375 -0.79 -9.81 8.26
N GLU A 376 0.35 -10.48 8.47
CA GLU A 376 0.38 -11.92 8.76
C GLU A 376 -0.51 -12.30 9.95
N ILE A 377 -0.58 -11.42 10.95
CA ILE A 377 -1.40 -11.62 12.16
C ILE A 377 -2.72 -10.83 12.12
N GLY A 378 -3.15 -10.35 10.93
CA GLY A 378 -4.42 -9.65 10.73
C GLY A 378 -4.47 -8.26 11.38
N LYS A 379 -3.32 -7.57 11.53
CA LYS A 379 -3.23 -6.25 12.19
C LYS A 379 -2.83 -5.17 11.18
N VAL A 380 -3.21 -3.92 11.47
CA VAL A 380 -3.07 -2.74 10.60
C VAL A 380 -1.80 -1.97 10.88
N LEU A 381 -1.20 -1.41 9.84
CA LEU A 381 -0.16 -0.37 9.93
C LEU A 381 -0.68 0.95 9.35
N SER A 382 -0.75 1.99 10.18
CA SER A 382 -0.86 3.37 9.73
C SER A 382 0.46 4.12 10.01
N VAL A 383 0.86 5.00 9.11
CA VAL A 383 2.13 5.74 9.22
C VAL A 383 1.85 7.24 9.15
N ASP A 384 2.31 7.97 10.16
CA ASP A 384 2.14 9.40 10.25
C ASP A 384 3.24 10.11 9.46
N VAL A 385 2.88 11.13 8.69
CA VAL A 385 3.80 11.95 7.90
C VAL A 385 3.37 13.42 7.90
N THR A 386 4.33 14.31 7.84
CA THR A 386 4.11 15.75 7.77
C THR A 386 3.73 16.21 6.36
N ALA A 387 3.39 17.49 6.22
CA ALA A 387 3.15 18.13 4.93
C ALA A 387 4.37 18.04 4.00
N PRO A 388 4.19 17.91 2.67
CA PRO A 388 5.29 17.99 1.71
C PRO A 388 5.71 19.45 1.47
N ASP A 389 6.32 20.06 2.48
CA ASP A 389 6.73 21.48 2.52
C ASP A 389 8.19 21.72 2.10
N GLY A 390 8.98 20.64 1.91
CA GLY A 390 10.38 20.70 1.49
C GLY A 390 11.39 20.89 2.61
N SER A 391 10.98 20.92 3.88
CA SER A 391 11.93 20.88 5.00
C SER A 391 12.66 19.53 5.06
N ALA A 392 13.97 19.53 5.32
CA ALA A 392 14.81 18.32 5.21
C ALA A 392 14.30 17.18 6.10
N ASP A 393 14.44 17.36 7.41
CA ASP A 393 14.27 16.28 8.38
C ASP A 393 12.82 16.13 8.89
N TRP A 394 11.93 17.01 8.44
CA TRP A 394 10.50 16.99 8.80
C TRP A 394 9.60 16.67 7.60
N SER A 395 10.11 16.73 6.36
CA SER A 395 9.30 16.51 5.16
C SER A 395 10.00 15.60 4.14
N LEU A 396 11.22 15.97 3.70
CA LEU A 396 11.95 15.25 2.66
C LEU A 396 12.43 13.86 3.12
N CYS A 397 12.43 13.60 4.41
CA CYS A 397 12.72 12.30 5.00
C CYS A 397 11.67 11.21 4.72
N TYR A 398 10.49 11.56 4.18
CA TYR A 398 9.46 10.60 3.83
C TYR A 398 9.36 10.34 2.32
N ASN A 399 9.35 9.07 1.93
CA ASN A 399 8.89 8.63 0.61
C ASN A 399 7.41 8.28 0.70
N ARG A 400 6.54 9.29 0.60
CA ARG A 400 5.10 9.14 0.85
C ARG A 400 4.43 8.18 -0.11
N ASN A 401 4.86 8.14 -1.37
CA ASN A 401 4.35 7.20 -2.37
C ASN A 401 4.60 5.75 -1.94
N LEU A 402 5.85 5.42 -1.59
CA LEU A 402 6.23 4.07 -1.18
C LEU A 402 5.59 3.69 0.16
N ILE A 403 5.58 4.60 1.14
CA ILE A 403 4.90 4.40 2.43
C ILE A 403 3.41 4.07 2.20
N ALA A 404 2.71 4.85 1.38
CA ALA A 404 1.29 4.64 1.12
C ALA A 404 0.99 3.35 0.35
N LYS A 405 1.88 2.93 -0.55
CA LYS A 405 1.76 1.63 -1.25
C LYS A 405 1.92 0.45 -0.30
N THR A 406 2.75 0.61 0.71
CA THR A 406 3.14 -0.46 1.64
C THR A 406 2.24 -0.53 2.86
N ALA A 407 2.02 0.59 3.56
CA ALA A 407 1.17 0.67 4.74
C ALA A 407 -0.32 0.52 4.36
N ASP A 408 -1.16 0.20 5.35
CA ASP A 408 -2.61 0.14 5.13
C ASP A 408 -3.18 1.55 5.02
N TYR A 409 -2.65 2.50 5.82
CA TYR A 409 -2.99 3.91 5.76
C TYR A 409 -1.75 4.79 5.92
N ILE A 410 -1.80 5.97 5.31
CA ILE A 410 -0.89 7.09 5.55
C ILE A 410 -1.68 8.21 6.21
N VAL A 411 -1.22 8.71 7.34
CA VAL A 411 -1.86 9.80 8.07
C VAL A 411 -1.13 11.10 7.76
N PHE A 412 -1.79 11.99 7.07
CA PHE A 412 -1.26 13.33 6.82
C PHE A 412 -1.53 14.23 8.03
N MET A 413 -0.51 14.54 8.83
CA MET A 413 -0.56 15.49 9.93
C MET A 413 -0.70 16.92 9.36
N ALA A 414 -1.95 17.33 9.05
CA ALA A 414 -2.26 18.60 8.40
C ALA A 414 -2.36 19.74 9.39
N TYR A 415 -1.33 19.91 10.21
CA TYR A 415 -1.22 20.96 11.24
C TYR A 415 0.24 21.40 11.43
N ASP A 416 0.47 22.33 12.37
CA ASP A 416 1.73 23.03 12.60
C ASP A 416 2.26 23.80 11.36
N GLN A 417 1.33 24.31 10.53
CA GLN A 417 1.66 25.23 9.43
C GLN A 417 2.54 26.38 9.92
N ASN A 418 2.21 26.95 11.07
CA ASN A 418 3.06 27.84 11.83
C ASN A 418 3.25 27.26 13.23
N GLY A 419 4.36 26.53 13.41
CA GLY A 419 4.72 25.85 14.63
C GLY A 419 5.49 26.74 15.63
N ILE A 420 6.03 26.11 16.68
CA ILE A 420 6.77 26.80 17.75
C ILE A 420 8.01 27.53 17.25
N SER A 421 8.62 27.06 16.17
CA SER A 421 9.82 27.66 15.56
C SER A 421 9.52 28.79 14.58
N SER A 422 8.26 29.06 14.27
CA SER A 422 7.87 30.14 13.38
C SER A 422 8.18 31.53 14.01
N THR A 423 8.78 32.41 13.23
CA THR A 423 9.13 33.78 13.65
C THR A 423 7.97 34.74 13.47
N GLU A 424 7.06 34.42 12.55
CA GLU A 424 5.90 35.24 12.23
C GLU A 424 4.62 34.57 12.72
N PRO A 425 3.67 35.37 13.26
CA PRO A 425 2.35 34.87 13.63
C PRO A 425 1.58 34.30 12.42
N GLY A 426 0.96 33.15 12.62
CA GLY A 426 0.16 32.51 11.58
C GLY A 426 -0.73 31.41 12.13
N THR A 427 -1.59 30.87 11.28
CA THR A 427 -2.52 29.80 11.64
C THR A 427 -1.80 28.46 11.86
N THR A 428 -2.38 27.62 12.70
CA THR A 428 -1.93 26.24 12.94
C THR A 428 -2.27 25.32 11.75
N ALA A 429 -3.43 25.53 11.10
CA ALA A 429 -3.91 24.69 10.01
C ALA A 429 -4.97 25.43 9.16
N GLY A 430 -4.52 26.39 8.34
CA GLY A 430 -5.40 27.10 7.41
C GLY A 430 -5.96 26.14 6.33
N TYR A 431 -7.24 26.28 6.00
CA TYR A 431 -7.91 25.39 5.04
C TYR A 431 -7.19 25.36 3.68
N ASP A 432 -6.79 26.50 3.16
CA ASP A 432 -6.09 26.63 1.87
C ASP A 432 -4.74 25.91 1.87
N TRP A 433 -3.99 25.99 2.97
CA TRP A 433 -2.73 25.27 3.15
C TRP A 433 -2.97 23.75 3.26
N VAL A 434 -3.98 23.33 4.03
CA VAL A 434 -4.35 21.91 4.16
C VAL A 434 -4.72 21.36 2.80
N GLU A 435 -5.60 22.01 2.05
CA GLU A 435 -6.05 21.56 0.74
C GLU A 435 -4.91 21.58 -0.30
N THR A 436 -4.05 22.60 -0.26
CA THR A 436 -2.88 22.67 -1.15
C THR A 436 -1.93 21.50 -0.93
N ASN A 437 -1.61 21.18 0.33
CA ASN A 437 -0.72 20.07 0.63
C ASN A 437 -1.38 18.71 0.35
N LEU A 438 -2.68 18.55 0.61
CA LEU A 438 -3.41 17.37 0.21
C LEU A 438 -3.34 17.15 -1.31
N ASN A 439 -3.46 18.19 -2.12
CA ASN A 439 -3.28 18.10 -3.57
C ASN A 439 -1.85 17.72 -3.97
N LYS A 440 -0.82 18.08 -3.19
CA LYS A 440 0.55 17.59 -3.43
C LYS A 440 0.64 16.08 -3.17
N PHE A 441 0.06 15.57 -2.08
CA PHE A 441 -0.02 14.11 -1.84
C PHE A 441 -0.63 13.39 -3.03
N LEU A 442 -1.78 13.86 -3.52
CA LEU A 442 -2.52 13.19 -4.58
C LEU A 442 -1.84 13.28 -5.96
N LYS A 443 -1.23 14.42 -6.29
CA LYS A 443 -0.77 14.72 -7.66
C LYS A 443 0.73 14.68 -7.85
N GLN A 444 1.53 15.00 -6.82
CA GLN A 444 2.99 15.05 -6.92
C GLN A 444 3.63 13.80 -6.31
N GLU A 445 3.11 13.38 -5.17
CA GLU A 445 3.56 12.16 -4.48
C GLU A 445 2.79 10.90 -4.97
N GLU A 446 1.75 11.08 -5.82
CA GLU A 446 0.93 10.00 -6.40
C GLU A 446 0.37 9.03 -5.36
N VAL A 447 -0.04 9.55 -4.21
CA VAL A 447 -0.67 8.77 -3.14
C VAL A 447 -2.13 8.54 -3.45
N ASP A 448 -2.59 7.29 -3.34
CA ASP A 448 -4.01 6.96 -3.47
C ASP A 448 -4.83 7.63 -2.36
N SER A 449 -5.89 8.32 -2.74
CA SER A 449 -6.78 9.01 -1.79
C SER A 449 -7.39 8.06 -0.76
N GLU A 450 -7.68 6.83 -1.15
CA GLU A 450 -8.23 5.79 -0.26
C GLU A 450 -7.20 5.24 0.75
N LYS A 451 -5.97 5.71 0.73
CA LYS A 451 -4.93 5.45 1.73
C LYS A 451 -4.78 6.59 2.73
N ILE A 452 -5.27 7.80 2.42
CA ILE A 452 -5.01 9.01 3.21
C ILE A 452 -6.03 9.17 4.33
N ILE A 453 -5.54 9.32 5.55
CA ILE A 453 -6.28 9.81 6.71
C ILE A 453 -5.83 11.25 6.97
N LEU A 454 -6.77 12.21 7.04
CA LEU A 454 -6.46 13.63 7.24
C LEU A 454 -6.35 13.95 8.73
N GLY A 455 -5.18 14.38 9.19
CA GLY A 455 -4.92 14.81 10.55
C GLY A 455 -5.45 16.25 10.80
N ILE A 456 -6.26 16.41 11.83
CA ILE A 456 -6.90 17.68 12.20
C ILE A 456 -6.53 18.02 13.65
N PRO A 457 -6.07 19.26 13.93
CA PRO A 457 -5.69 19.65 15.29
C PRO A 457 -6.89 20.05 16.14
N PHE A 458 -6.88 19.69 17.42
CA PHE A 458 -7.78 20.22 18.44
C PHE A 458 -7.08 21.25 19.31
N TYR A 459 -6.22 22.07 18.71
CA TYR A 459 -5.51 23.15 19.36
C TYR A 459 -5.23 24.27 18.36
N THR A 460 -4.94 25.45 18.90
CA THR A 460 -4.45 26.60 18.15
C THR A 460 -3.25 27.22 18.86
N ARG A 461 -2.66 28.26 18.25
CA ARG A 461 -1.60 29.07 18.85
C ARG A 461 -2.09 30.50 19.05
N ILE A 462 -1.96 31.03 20.26
CA ILE A 462 -2.09 32.46 20.52
C ILE A 462 -0.69 33.06 20.40
N TRP A 463 -0.55 33.96 19.46
CA TRP A 463 0.68 34.68 19.19
C TRP A 463 0.70 36.00 19.96
N LYS A 464 1.81 36.27 20.61
CA LYS A 464 2.07 37.52 21.31
C LYS A 464 3.24 38.23 20.64
N THR A 465 3.01 39.44 20.08
CA THR A 465 4.04 40.29 19.50
C THR A 465 4.26 41.49 20.45
N ASN A 466 5.47 41.64 20.96
CA ASN A 466 5.82 42.73 21.86
C ASN A 466 6.04 44.08 21.10
N GLU A 467 6.30 45.12 21.80
CA GLU A 467 6.54 46.47 21.22
C GLU A 467 7.78 46.53 20.30
N GLU A 468 8.74 45.63 20.49
CA GLU A 468 9.94 45.49 19.65
C GLU A 468 9.67 44.65 18.37
N GLY A 469 8.45 44.17 18.17
CA GLY A 469 8.06 43.35 17.03
C GLY A 469 8.42 41.87 17.17
N LYS A 470 8.94 41.41 18.30
CA LYS A 470 9.26 40.01 18.53
C LYS A 470 8.02 39.22 18.90
N SER A 471 7.80 38.14 18.15
CA SER A 471 6.66 37.22 18.34
C SER A 471 7.05 35.98 19.13
N THR A 472 6.14 35.53 19.98
CA THR A 472 6.16 34.22 20.67
C THR A 472 4.77 33.61 20.62
N SER A 473 4.64 32.32 20.76
CA SER A 473 3.33 31.67 20.76
C SER A 473 3.14 30.71 21.93
N GLU A 474 1.87 30.56 22.34
CA GLU A 474 1.40 29.59 23.32
C GLU A 474 0.38 28.67 22.66
N VAL A 475 0.50 27.32 22.86
CA VAL A 475 -0.52 26.37 22.46
C VAL A 475 -1.71 26.47 23.39
N VAL A 476 -2.90 26.58 22.81
CA VAL A 476 -4.16 26.61 23.55
C VAL A 476 -5.09 25.53 22.98
N PHE A 477 -5.67 24.72 23.84
CA PHE A 477 -6.60 23.68 23.42
C PHE A 477 -7.90 24.28 22.89
N MET A 478 -8.49 23.65 21.90
CA MET A 478 -9.73 24.09 21.25
C MET A 478 -10.81 24.47 22.26
N LYS A 479 -11.06 23.64 23.27
CA LYS A 479 -12.06 23.86 24.34
C LYS A 479 -11.81 25.10 25.21
N ASP A 480 -10.60 25.65 25.21
CA ASP A 480 -10.19 26.75 26.07
C ASP A 480 -9.90 28.05 25.29
N THR A 481 -9.85 27.99 23.96
CA THR A 481 -9.41 29.10 23.11
C THR A 481 -10.25 30.37 23.33
N TYR A 482 -11.57 30.27 23.29
CA TYR A 482 -12.46 31.39 23.49
C TYR A 482 -12.39 32.01 24.91
N LYS A 483 -11.99 31.21 25.92
CA LYS A 483 -11.79 31.71 27.30
C LYS A 483 -10.53 32.54 27.44
N LYS A 484 -9.58 32.42 26.53
CA LYS A 484 -8.30 33.15 26.51
C LYS A 484 -8.40 34.47 25.74
N ILE A 485 -9.43 34.65 24.92
CA ILE A 485 -9.67 35.86 24.13
C ILE A 485 -10.52 36.83 24.97
N PRO A 486 -10.13 38.11 25.11
CA PRO A 486 -10.94 39.10 25.79
C PRO A 486 -12.34 39.21 25.17
N SER A 487 -13.36 39.39 26.01
CA SER A 487 -14.77 39.42 25.59
C SER A 487 -15.12 40.61 24.69
N ASP A 488 -14.30 41.65 24.67
CA ASP A 488 -14.41 42.85 23.84
C ASP A 488 -13.58 42.77 22.55
N ALA A 489 -12.83 41.69 22.32
CA ALA A 489 -12.08 41.47 21.08
C ALA A 489 -13.03 41.18 19.93
N SER A 490 -12.80 41.84 18.79
CA SER A 490 -13.50 41.46 17.53
C SER A 490 -13.04 40.11 17.04
N ILE A 491 -13.99 39.27 16.67
CA ILE A 491 -13.74 37.99 16.06
C ILE A 491 -14.40 37.99 14.68
N GLU A 492 -13.59 37.77 13.63
CA GLU A 492 -14.04 37.80 12.25
C GLU A 492 -13.74 36.48 11.54
N TRP A 493 -14.62 36.06 10.65
CA TRP A 493 -14.40 34.86 9.86
C TRP A 493 -13.51 35.15 8.66
N ASP A 494 -12.43 34.37 8.51
CA ASP A 494 -11.58 34.37 7.33
C ASP A 494 -12.06 33.31 6.34
N ASP A 495 -12.59 33.74 5.21
CA ASP A 495 -13.12 32.82 4.18
C ASP A 495 -12.06 32.03 3.45
N THR A 496 -10.82 32.46 3.43
CA THR A 496 -9.69 31.74 2.80
C THR A 496 -9.18 30.62 3.71
N LEU A 497 -8.92 30.98 4.97
CA LEU A 497 -8.41 30.06 5.96
C LEU A 497 -9.51 29.17 6.57
N LYS A 498 -10.79 29.54 6.36
CA LYS A 498 -11.95 28.90 6.98
C LYS A 498 -11.81 28.81 8.50
N GLN A 499 -11.41 29.93 9.11
CA GLN A 499 -11.19 30.04 10.54
C GLN A 499 -11.71 31.37 11.06
N ASN A 500 -12.14 31.40 12.32
CA ASN A 500 -12.33 32.63 13.03
C ASN A 500 -10.97 33.25 13.42
N TYR A 501 -10.80 34.53 13.24
CA TYR A 501 -9.60 35.28 13.58
C TYR A 501 -9.89 36.35 14.61
N ALA A 502 -9.00 36.51 15.58
CA ALA A 502 -9.05 37.63 16.51
C ALA A 502 -7.67 38.27 16.64
N GLU A 503 -7.70 39.63 16.68
CA GLU A 503 -6.54 40.45 17.05
C GLU A 503 -6.95 41.40 18.17
N TYR A 504 -6.13 41.48 19.23
CA TYR A 504 -6.37 42.37 20.35
C TYR A 504 -5.07 42.87 20.98
N LYS A 505 -5.13 43.96 21.70
CA LYS A 505 -3.99 44.54 22.42
C LYS A 505 -4.19 44.38 23.92
N GLN A 506 -3.16 43.93 24.60
CA GLN A 506 -3.16 43.78 26.05
C GLN A 506 -1.72 43.94 26.59
N ASN A 507 -1.55 44.72 27.66
CA ASN A 507 -0.26 44.92 28.35
C ASN A 507 0.90 45.31 27.40
N GLY A 508 0.67 46.23 26.46
CA GLY A 508 1.69 46.69 25.52
C GLY A 508 2.05 45.74 24.40
N ALA A 509 1.38 44.59 24.29
CA ALA A 509 1.59 43.60 23.22
C ALA A 509 0.35 43.45 22.34
N THR A 510 0.57 43.03 21.09
CA THR A 510 -0.48 42.61 20.16
C THR A 510 -0.61 41.12 20.18
N TYR A 511 -1.82 40.64 20.37
CA TYR A 511 -2.14 39.19 20.32
C TYR A 511 -2.92 38.89 19.06
N ARG A 512 -2.60 37.73 18.42
CA ARG A 512 -3.26 37.21 17.23
C ARG A 512 -3.56 35.74 17.42
N VAL A 513 -4.74 35.33 16.99
CA VAL A 513 -5.15 33.94 17.05
C VAL A 513 -6.06 33.58 15.88
N TRP A 514 -5.73 32.49 15.20
CA TRP A 514 -6.59 31.80 14.21
C TRP A 514 -7.19 30.61 14.94
N ILE A 515 -8.49 30.63 15.11
CA ILE A 515 -9.19 29.76 16.05
C ILE A 515 -9.55 28.45 15.37
N GLU A 516 -9.04 27.34 15.91
CA GLU A 516 -9.61 26.02 15.64
C GLU A 516 -10.83 25.82 16.50
N ASP A 517 -11.98 25.77 15.87
CA ASP A 517 -13.28 25.54 16.48
C ASP A 517 -14.12 24.58 15.65
N ILE A 518 -15.34 24.29 16.08
CA ILE A 518 -16.21 23.35 15.38
C ILE A 518 -16.50 23.79 13.93
N LYS A 519 -16.56 25.09 13.65
CA LYS A 519 -16.81 25.62 12.31
C LYS A 519 -15.65 25.32 11.38
N SER A 520 -14.40 25.58 11.83
CA SER A 520 -13.19 25.29 11.04
C SER A 520 -12.94 23.78 10.88
N ILE A 521 -13.24 22.98 11.91
CA ILE A 521 -13.16 21.52 11.87
C ILE A 521 -14.11 20.94 10.81
N ARG A 522 -15.37 21.41 10.76
CA ARG A 522 -16.35 20.95 9.76
C ARG A 522 -15.89 21.23 8.33
N GLU A 523 -15.30 22.38 8.05
CA GLU A 523 -14.75 22.69 6.72
C GLU A 523 -13.65 21.69 6.32
N LYS A 524 -12.74 21.34 7.23
CA LYS A 524 -11.68 20.35 6.98
C LYS A 524 -12.24 18.94 6.82
N LEU A 525 -13.25 18.55 7.61
CA LEU A 525 -13.92 17.25 7.48
C LEU A 525 -14.58 17.07 6.10
N LEU A 526 -15.11 18.14 5.50
CA LEU A 526 -15.70 18.07 4.16
C LEU A 526 -14.66 17.71 3.07
N LEU A 527 -13.36 17.97 3.29
CA LEU A 527 -12.29 17.53 2.38
C LEU A 527 -12.24 16.00 2.24
N ILE A 528 -12.60 15.26 3.28
CA ILE A 528 -12.61 13.80 3.27
C ILE A 528 -13.56 13.25 2.22
N ASN A 529 -14.78 13.80 2.17
CA ASN A 529 -15.77 13.43 1.16
C ASN A 529 -15.41 13.99 -0.22
N LYS A 530 -14.91 15.25 -0.28
CA LYS A 530 -14.51 15.91 -1.53
C LYS A 530 -13.44 15.16 -2.29
N TYR A 531 -12.46 14.59 -1.59
CA TYR A 531 -11.31 13.88 -2.18
C TYR A 531 -11.39 12.36 -2.03
N ASN A 532 -12.48 11.83 -1.48
CA ASN A 532 -12.66 10.40 -1.19
C ASN A 532 -11.53 9.82 -0.33
N LEU A 533 -11.11 10.55 0.72
CA LEU A 533 -10.07 10.08 1.63
C LEU A 533 -10.57 8.93 2.51
N SER A 534 -9.66 8.14 3.08
CA SER A 534 -10.00 7.04 4.00
C SER A 534 -10.64 7.50 5.31
N GLY A 535 -10.36 8.71 5.77
CA GLY A 535 -10.94 9.21 7.01
C GLY A 535 -10.23 10.42 7.59
N ALA A 536 -10.45 10.66 8.88
CA ALA A 536 -9.79 11.70 9.66
C ALA A 536 -9.09 11.14 10.89
N SER A 537 -8.10 11.89 11.39
CA SER A 537 -7.47 11.70 12.69
C SER A 537 -7.39 13.01 13.45
N PHE A 538 -7.37 12.96 14.78
CA PHE A 538 -7.57 14.13 15.63
C PHE A 538 -6.51 14.24 16.72
N TRP A 539 -5.71 15.33 16.70
CA TRP A 539 -4.67 15.59 17.69
C TRP A 539 -5.08 16.68 18.68
N ALA A 540 -5.47 16.36 19.92
CA ALA A 540 -5.59 15.07 20.49
C ALA A 540 -6.81 15.03 21.40
N LYS A 541 -7.22 13.84 21.81
CA LYS A 541 -8.33 13.61 22.74
C LYS A 541 -8.21 14.46 24.00
N ASP A 542 -9.35 14.92 24.52
CA ASP A 542 -9.50 15.84 25.67
C ASP A 542 -9.09 17.31 25.39
N ARG A 543 -8.79 17.67 24.14
CA ARG A 543 -8.56 19.06 23.72
C ARG A 543 -9.74 19.67 22.98
N GLU A 544 -10.68 18.83 22.52
CA GLU A 544 -11.89 19.16 21.76
C GLU A 544 -12.99 19.77 22.63
N THR A 545 -13.99 20.39 22.00
CA THR A 545 -15.28 20.74 22.62
C THR A 545 -16.24 19.54 22.56
N SER A 546 -17.28 19.55 23.39
CA SER A 546 -18.21 18.42 23.52
C SER A 546 -18.94 18.06 22.22
N GLU A 547 -19.30 19.06 21.41
CA GLU A 547 -20.06 18.94 20.17
C GLU A 547 -19.20 18.50 18.96
N THR A 548 -17.89 18.39 19.13
CA THR A 548 -16.98 18.04 18.03
C THR A 548 -17.27 16.66 17.48
N TRP A 549 -17.44 15.68 18.34
CA TRP A 549 -17.65 14.30 17.94
C TRP A 549 -18.99 14.07 17.24
N ASP A 550 -20.03 14.84 17.58
CA ASP A 550 -21.31 14.82 16.87
C ASP A 550 -21.13 15.23 15.40
N SER A 551 -20.33 16.27 15.15
CA SER A 551 -20.02 16.70 13.79
C SER A 551 -19.16 15.70 13.02
N VAL A 552 -18.22 15.04 13.68
CA VAL A 552 -17.43 13.96 13.08
C VAL A 552 -18.33 12.79 12.70
N SER A 553 -19.20 12.35 13.61
CA SER A 553 -20.19 11.30 13.39
C SER A 553 -21.11 11.60 12.20
N GLU A 554 -21.63 12.84 12.13
CA GLU A 554 -22.51 13.28 11.06
C GLU A 554 -21.80 13.25 9.69
N ILE A 555 -20.63 13.88 9.58
CA ILE A 555 -19.94 14.09 8.29
C ILE A 555 -19.30 12.80 7.78
N LEU A 556 -18.73 11.99 8.65
CA LEU A 556 -18.07 10.73 8.29
C LEU A 556 -19.03 9.53 8.29
N ASN A 557 -20.28 9.72 8.71
CA ASN A 557 -21.31 8.67 8.86
C ASN A 557 -20.82 7.50 9.74
N ILE A 558 -20.24 7.82 10.90
CA ILE A 558 -19.74 6.86 11.89
C ILE A 558 -20.71 6.85 13.09
N LYS A 559 -21.27 5.69 13.42
CA LYS A 559 -22.23 5.52 14.51
C LYS A 559 -21.60 4.87 15.73
#